data_525b6c31c314cac987860e46be1bb3ef
#
_entry.id   525b6c31c314cac987860e46be1bb3ef
#
_cell.length_a   1.000
_cell.length_b   1.000
_cell.length_c   1.000
_cell.angle_alpha   90.00
_cell.angle_beta   90.00
_cell.angle_gamma   90.00
#
_symmetry.space_group_name_H-M   'P 1'
#
loop_
_entity.id
_entity.type
_entity.pdbx_description
1 polymer ?
#
loop_
_entity_poly.entity_id
_entity_poly.type
_entity_poly.pdbx_seq_one_letter_code
_entity_poly.pdbx_strand_id
1 'polypeptide(L)'
;MKPIDNFENVKPSYGEGRKEVAGGYIARITYVEDVVEKKYLRIEWDYIEGELAGAHKECYDNYGFWPAPLFRSYKTTAAGMFKAFIEAIGQSNQGFAWDWNEKQLVGKCVGIVTREEEYTSNSGELKTRIIVDQVLPVVDIMNHNYNVKPIKRKEASNRSNAVVDMTAGAVPVPDEEIPF
;
A
#
# COMPACT_ATOMS: atom_id res chain seq x y z
N MET A 1 -37.04 -1.09 5.03
CA MET A 1 -35.68 -1.36 4.52
C MET A 1 -35.80 -1.52 3.01
N LYS A 2 -34.97 -0.85 2.22
CA LYS A 2 -34.98 -1.05 0.76
C LYS A 2 -34.27 -2.39 0.44
N PRO A 3 -34.78 -3.18 -0.52
CA PRO A 3 -34.10 -4.37 -0.99
C PRO A 3 -32.71 -4.01 -1.54
N ILE A 4 -31.77 -4.93 -1.39
CA ILE A 4 -30.46 -4.81 -2.02
C ILE A 4 -30.60 -5.33 -3.45
N ASP A 5 -30.20 -4.51 -4.42
CA ASP A 5 -30.21 -4.89 -5.82
C ASP A 5 -29.32 -6.13 -6.02
N ASN A 6 -29.83 -7.10 -6.78
CA ASN A 6 -29.12 -8.34 -7.11
C ASN A 6 -28.73 -9.24 -5.92
N PHE A 7 -29.44 -9.13 -4.77
CA PHE A 7 -29.14 -9.87 -3.54
C PHE A 7 -29.10 -11.39 -3.74
N GLU A 8 -29.92 -11.93 -4.64
CA GLU A 8 -29.96 -13.37 -4.93
C GLU A 8 -28.65 -13.92 -5.54
N ASN A 9 -27.85 -13.04 -6.18
CA ASN A 9 -26.57 -13.40 -6.79
C ASN A 9 -25.37 -13.04 -5.89
N VAL A 10 -25.61 -12.42 -4.74
CA VAL A 10 -24.55 -12.12 -3.78
C VAL A 10 -24.13 -13.41 -3.10
N LYS A 11 -22.84 -13.75 -3.19
CA LYS A 11 -22.29 -14.89 -2.44
C LYS A 11 -22.34 -14.60 -0.95
N PRO A 12 -22.87 -15.49 -0.12
CA PRO A 12 -22.84 -15.30 1.33
C PRO A 12 -21.38 -15.24 1.81
N SER A 13 -21.05 -14.22 2.61
CA SER A 13 -19.74 -14.08 3.24
C SER A 13 -19.86 -14.39 4.73
N TYR A 14 -19.18 -15.43 5.17
CA TYR A 14 -19.17 -15.85 6.58
C TYR A 14 -17.99 -15.25 7.36
N GLY A 15 -17.33 -14.23 6.80
CA GLY A 15 -16.18 -13.59 7.44
C GLY A 15 -14.86 -14.36 7.31
N GLU A 16 -14.86 -15.48 6.60
CA GLU A 16 -13.66 -16.28 6.28
C GLU A 16 -13.04 -15.77 4.98
N GLY A 17 -12.46 -14.56 5.02
CA GLY A 17 -11.61 -14.08 3.93
C GLY A 17 -10.26 -14.80 3.93
N ARG A 18 -9.61 -14.90 2.75
CA ARG A 18 -8.23 -15.38 2.66
C ARG A 18 -7.34 -14.49 3.53
N LYS A 19 -6.67 -15.09 4.53
CA LYS A 19 -5.83 -14.33 5.45
C LYS A 19 -4.50 -14.03 4.79
N GLU A 20 -4.25 -12.77 4.52
CA GLU A 20 -2.95 -12.30 4.10
C GLU A 20 -1.93 -12.43 5.24
N VAL A 21 -0.73 -12.90 4.93
CA VAL A 21 0.39 -13.04 5.86
C VAL A 21 1.56 -12.21 5.33
N ALA A 22 2.36 -11.64 6.21
CA ALA A 22 3.58 -10.95 5.81
C ALA A 22 4.54 -11.90 5.08
N GLY A 23 5.03 -11.51 3.90
CA GLY A 23 5.85 -12.38 3.06
C GLY A 23 6.23 -11.75 1.73
N GLY A 24 6.92 -12.52 0.90
CA GLY A 24 7.24 -12.16 -0.48
C GLY A 24 6.27 -12.83 -1.46
N TYR A 25 5.74 -12.08 -2.39
CA TYR A 25 4.71 -12.50 -3.34
C TYR A 25 4.99 -11.98 -4.74
N ILE A 26 4.55 -12.72 -5.75
CA ILE A 26 4.52 -12.24 -7.12
C ILE A 26 3.13 -11.64 -7.38
N ALA A 27 3.15 -10.40 -7.85
CA ALA A 27 1.94 -9.62 -8.08
C ALA A 27 1.88 -9.10 -9.52
N ARG A 28 0.68 -8.77 -9.95
CA ARG A 28 0.41 -8.08 -11.21
C ARG A 28 -0.29 -6.77 -10.93
N ILE A 29 0.18 -5.71 -11.58
CA ILE A 29 -0.46 -4.41 -11.53
C ILE A 29 -1.75 -4.48 -12.35
N THR A 30 -2.87 -4.12 -11.74
CA THR A 30 -4.22 -4.19 -12.34
C THR A 30 -4.74 -2.83 -12.77
N TYR A 31 -4.36 -1.77 -12.05
CA TYR A 31 -4.77 -0.41 -12.33
C TYR A 31 -3.72 0.59 -11.85
N VAL A 32 -3.60 1.70 -12.57
CA VAL A 32 -2.72 2.82 -12.19
C VAL A 32 -3.44 4.13 -12.44
N GLU A 33 -3.39 5.01 -11.45
CA GLU A 33 -3.90 6.37 -11.49
C GLU A 33 -2.78 7.36 -11.16
N ASP A 34 -2.57 8.34 -12.04
CA ASP A 34 -1.68 9.46 -11.73
C ASP A 34 -2.45 10.55 -10.98
N VAL A 35 -2.11 10.74 -9.71
CA VAL A 35 -2.62 11.82 -8.87
C VAL A 35 -1.70 13.02 -9.02
N VAL A 36 -1.83 13.73 -10.13
CA VAL A 36 -0.93 14.80 -10.59
C VAL A 36 -0.73 15.89 -9.54
N GLU A 37 -1.82 16.35 -8.89
CA GLU A 37 -1.77 17.40 -7.87
C GLU A 37 -0.86 17.06 -6.70
N LYS A 38 -0.83 15.78 -6.32
CA LYS A 38 -0.04 15.27 -5.19
C LYS A 38 1.29 14.64 -5.61
N LYS A 39 1.51 14.50 -6.92
CA LYS A 39 2.72 13.93 -7.54
C LYS A 39 3.01 12.50 -7.06
N TYR A 40 2.02 11.61 -7.16
CA TYR A 40 2.21 10.18 -6.93
C TYR A 40 1.32 9.34 -7.86
N LEU A 41 1.74 8.11 -8.11
CA LEU A 41 0.91 7.07 -8.70
C LEU A 41 0.20 6.29 -7.59
N ARG A 42 -1.12 6.12 -7.72
CA ARG A 42 -1.91 5.14 -6.99
C ARG A 42 -2.00 3.88 -7.83
N ILE A 43 -1.54 2.77 -7.31
CA ILE A 43 -1.36 1.52 -8.04
C ILE A 43 -2.16 0.43 -7.34
N GLU A 44 -3.07 -0.20 -8.07
CA GLU A 44 -3.77 -1.40 -7.65
C GLU A 44 -3.05 -2.62 -8.20
N TRP A 45 -2.96 -3.66 -7.42
CA TRP A 45 -2.25 -4.87 -7.76
C TRP A 45 -2.96 -6.09 -7.15
N ASP A 46 -2.70 -7.27 -7.69
CA ASP A 46 -3.25 -8.51 -7.16
C ASP A 46 -2.18 -9.60 -7.16
N TYR A 47 -2.33 -10.56 -6.28
CA TYR A 47 -1.52 -11.78 -6.25
C TYR A 47 -1.81 -12.62 -7.50
N ILE A 48 -0.78 -13.19 -8.13
CA ILE A 48 -0.95 -13.99 -9.33
C ILE A 48 -0.73 -15.49 -9.12
N GLU A 49 -0.22 -15.89 -7.96
CA GLU A 49 0.03 -17.29 -7.63
C GLU A 49 -0.20 -17.60 -6.15
N GLY A 50 -0.25 -18.90 -5.84
CA GLY A 50 -0.48 -19.38 -4.49
C GLY A 50 -1.93 -19.24 -4.03
N GLU A 51 -2.14 -19.43 -2.74
CA GLU A 51 -3.48 -19.39 -2.12
C GLU A 51 -4.14 -17.99 -2.18
N LEU A 52 -3.34 -16.95 -2.31
CA LEU A 52 -3.82 -15.55 -2.39
C LEU A 52 -4.11 -15.09 -3.82
N ALA A 53 -3.87 -15.91 -4.85
CA ALA A 53 -4.11 -15.51 -6.24
C ALA A 53 -5.53 -14.97 -6.44
N GLY A 54 -5.64 -13.71 -6.94
CA GLY A 54 -6.92 -13.03 -7.16
C GLY A 54 -7.62 -12.50 -5.90
N ALA A 55 -6.98 -12.51 -4.73
CA ALA A 55 -7.62 -12.13 -3.46
C ALA A 55 -8.07 -10.67 -3.43
N HIS A 56 -7.31 -9.76 -4.03
CA HIS A 56 -7.69 -8.35 -4.08
C HIS A 56 -8.88 -8.10 -5.00
N LYS A 57 -8.90 -8.77 -6.17
CA LYS A 57 -10.04 -8.72 -7.08
C LYS A 57 -11.30 -9.29 -6.42
N GLU A 58 -11.20 -10.40 -5.72
CA GLU A 58 -12.32 -10.98 -4.97
C GLU A 58 -12.83 -10.03 -3.89
N CYS A 59 -11.92 -9.36 -3.18
CA CYS A 59 -12.28 -8.33 -2.21
C CYS A 59 -13.03 -7.17 -2.88
N TYR A 60 -12.56 -6.69 -4.01
CA TYR A 60 -13.22 -5.63 -4.76
C TYR A 60 -14.61 -6.05 -5.24
N ASP A 61 -14.75 -7.25 -5.79
CA ASP A 61 -16.03 -7.76 -6.29
C ASP A 61 -17.07 -7.94 -5.16
N ASN A 62 -16.60 -8.29 -3.95
CA ASN A 62 -17.49 -8.52 -2.80
C ASN A 62 -17.81 -7.25 -2.01
N TYR A 63 -16.89 -6.29 -1.91
CA TYR A 63 -17.00 -5.16 -0.98
C TYR A 63 -16.87 -3.79 -1.65
N GLY A 64 -16.53 -3.73 -2.94
CA GLY A 64 -16.43 -2.47 -3.71
C GLY A 64 -15.22 -1.61 -3.40
N PHE A 65 -14.19 -2.13 -2.69
CA PHE A 65 -12.94 -1.44 -2.47
C PHE A 65 -11.74 -2.33 -2.78
N TRP A 66 -10.64 -1.72 -3.24
CA TRP A 66 -9.39 -2.42 -3.51
C TRP A 66 -8.50 -2.39 -2.27
N PRO A 67 -8.11 -3.55 -1.69
CA PRO A 67 -7.26 -3.57 -0.51
C PRO A 67 -5.80 -3.21 -0.85
N ALA A 68 -5.08 -2.68 0.13
CA ALA A 68 -3.64 -2.42 0.10
C ALA A 68 -3.11 -1.77 -1.20
N PRO A 69 -3.65 -0.62 -1.67
CA PRO A 69 -3.10 0.06 -2.82
C PRO A 69 -1.66 0.50 -2.54
N LEU A 70 -0.81 0.43 -3.56
CA LEU A 70 0.56 0.89 -3.51
C LEU A 70 0.64 2.33 -3.99
N PHE A 71 1.33 3.18 -3.24
CA PHE A 71 1.57 4.57 -3.62
C PHE A 71 3.04 4.77 -3.96
N ARG A 72 3.33 5.40 -5.11
CA ARG A 72 4.69 5.72 -5.54
C ARG A 72 4.79 7.19 -5.92
N SER A 73 5.40 7.97 -5.02
CA SER A 73 5.64 9.39 -5.26
C SER A 73 6.77 9.57 -6.27
N TYR A 74 6.54 10.49 -7.22
CA TYR A 74 7.56 10.93 -8.17
C TYR A 74 8.04 12.38 -7.88
N LYS A 75 7.86 12.85 -6.65
CA LYS A 75 8.52 14.08 -6.16
C LYS A 75 10.03 13.90 -6.19
N THR A 76 10.76 14.98 -6.36
CA THR A 76 12.23 14.96 -6.39
C THR A 76 12.83 14.26 -5.16
N THR A 77 12.26 14.48 -3.97
CA THR A 77 12.68 13.84 -2.71
C THR A 77 12.46 12.32 -2.68
N ALA A 78 11.57 11.80 -3.51
CA ALA A 78 11.23 10.38 -3.60
C ALA A 78 11.74 9.72 -4.90
N ALA A 79 12.48 10.46 -5.74
CA ALA A 79 12.90 10.00 -7.06
C ALA A 79 13.67 8.67 -7.03
N GLY A 80 14.50 8.44 -6.00
CA GLY A 80 15.24 7.19 -5.83
C GLY A 80 14.32 5.98 -5.65
N MET A 81 13.27 6.11 -4.84
CA MET A 81 12.28 5.02 -4.64
C MET A 81 11.42 4.79 -5.89
N PHE A 82 11.06 5.86 -6.61
CA PHE A 82 10.35 5.75 -7.87
C PHE A 82 11.21 5.03 -8.93
N LYS A 83 12.49 5.40 -9.03
CA LYS A 83 13.43 4.76 -9.94
C LYS A 83 13.58 3.27 -9.64
N ALA A 84 13.78 2.89 -8.38
CA ALA A 84 13.87 1.50 -7.96
C ALA A 84 12.61 0.69 -8.30
N PHE A 85 11.43 1.30 -8.16
CA PHE A 85 10.16 0.70 -8.56
C PHE A 85 10.10 0.42 -10.07
N ILE A 86 10.47 1.39 -10.91
CA ILE A 86 10.50 1.22 -12.38
C ILE A 86 11.55 0.18 -12.79
N GLU A 87 12.72 0.17 -12.16
CA GLU A 87 13.77 -0.84 -12.42
C GLU A 87 13.30 -2.25 -12.04
N ALA A 88 12.62 -2.42 -10.92
CA ALA A 88 12.04 -3.71 -10.51
C ALA A 88 11.03 -4.23 -11.55
N ILE A 89 10.18 -3.35 -12.09
CA ILE A 89 9.25 -3.70 -13.18
C ILE A 89 10.02 -4.06 -14.46
N GLY A 90 11.03 -3.29 -14.82
CA GLY A 90 11.87 -3.54 -16.00
C GLY A 90 12.56 -4.91 -15.95
N GLN A 91 13.11 -5.26 -14.80
CA GLN A 91 13.76 -6.56 -14.59
C GLN A 91 12.76 -7.74 -14.55
N SER A 92 11.52 -7.46 -14.19
CA SER A 92 10.46 -8.49 -14.11
C SER A 92 9.73 -8.72 -15.44
N ASN A 93 9.85 -7.80 -16.42
CA ASN A 93 9.07 -7.84 -17.64
C ASN A 93 9.97 -7.58 -18.85
N GLN A 94 10.26 -8.62 -19.60
CA GLN A 94 11.10 -8.53 -20.79
C GLN A 94 10.56 -7.52 -21.80
N GLY A 95 11.42 -6.66 -22.30
CA GLY A 95 11.07 -5.63 -23.30
C GLY A 95 10.34 -4.41 -22.74
N PHE A 96 10.19 -4.32 -21.41
CA PHE A 96 9.66 -3.10 -20.81
C PHE A 96 10.68 -1.97 -20.87
N ALA A 97 10.25 -0.81 -21.39
CA ALA A 97 11.01 0.43 -21.37
C ALA A 97 10.09 1.55 -20.90
N TRP A 98 10.49 2.21 -19.80
CA TRP A 98 9.70 3.29 -19.21
C TRP A 98 9.77 4.56 -20.06
N ASP A 99 8.63 5.09 -20.48
CA ASP A 99 8.49 6.30 -21.31
C ASP A 99 7.65 7.41 -20.64
N TRP A 100 7.48 7.35 -19.33
CA TRP A 100 6.67 8.28 -18.52
C TRP A 100 5.16 8.16 -18.76
N ASN A 101 4.70 7.03 -19.30
CA ASN A 101 3.29 6.71 -19.44
C ASN A 101 2.91 5.64 -18.38
N GLU A 102 2.19 6.06 -17.37
CA GLU A 102 1.79 5.21 -16.24
C GLU A 102 0.93 4.01 -16.67
N LYS A 103 0.21 4.13 -17.79
CA LYS A 103 -0.64 3.04 -18.33
C LYS A 103 0.15 1.82 -18.76
N GLN A 104 1.44 2.00 -19.10
CA GLN A 104 2.33 0.87 -19.42
C GLN A 104 2.56 -0.08 -18.25
N LEU A 105 2.34 0.38 -17.02
CA LEU A 105 2.51 -0.42 -15.81
C LEU A 105 1.40 -1.46 -15.65
N VAL A 106 0.22 -1.21 -16.23
CA VAL A 106 -0.92 -2.13 -16.15
C VAL A 106 -0.57 -3.46 -16.82
N GLY A 107 -0.86 -4.57 -16.15
CA GLY A 107 -0.56 -5.93 -16.61
C GLY A 107 0.87 -6.39 -16.32
N LYS A 108 1.76 -5.52 -15.83
CA LYS A 108 3.14 -5.88 -15.50
C LYS A 108 3.21 -6.64 -14.19
N CYS A 109 4.12 -7.63 -14.16
CA CYS A 109 4.44 -8.39 -12.95
C CYS A 109 5.54 -7.70 -12.16
N VAL A 110 5.52 -7.88 -10.85
CA VAL A 110 6.52 -7.36 -9.93
C VAL A 110 6.54 -8.17 -8.63
N GLY A 111 7.66 -8.22 -7.95
CA GLY A 111 7.77 -8.78 -6.61
C GLY A 111 7.29 -7.78 -5.56
N ILE A 112 6.47 -8.23 -4.64
CA ILE A 112 5.96 -7.45 -3.51
C ILE A 112 6.41 -8.13 -2.22
N VAL A 113 7.05 -7.40 -1.31
CA VAL A 113 7.30 -7.86 0.06
C VAL A 113 6.37 -7.10 0.98
N THR A 114 5.56 -7.83 1.71
CA THR A 114 4.59 -7.28 2.65
C THR A 114 5.07 -7.41 4.09
N ARG A 115 4.55 -6.58 4.96
CA ARG A 115 4.69 -6.68 6.42
C ARG A 115 3.43 -6.28 7.13
N GLU A 116 3.35 -6.62 8.39
CA GLU A 116 2.28 -6.15 9.28
C GLU A 116 2.54 -4.73 9.76
N GLU A 117 1.47 -3.94 9.88
CA GLU A 117 1.47 -2.59 10.46
C GLU A 117 0.32 -2.44 11.44
N GLU A 118 0.62 -1.94 12.64
CA GLU A 118 -0.41 -1.54 13.61
C GLU A 118 -1.01 -0.18 13.21
N TYR A 119 -2.32 -0.09 13.26
CA TYR A 119 -3.04 1.16 13.04
C TYR A 119 -4.21 1.30 14.02
N THR A 120 -4.64 2.52 14.27
CA THR A 120 -5.86 2.78 15.05
C THR A 120 -7.04 2.87 14.11
N SER A 121 -8.05 2.04 14.34
CA SER A 121 -9.31 2.10 13.60
C SER A 121 -10.10 3.37 13.94
N ASN A 122 -11.14 3.67 13.15
CA ASN A 122 -12.02 4.81 13.42
C ASN A 122 -12.75 4.69 14.78
N SER A 123 -12.88 3.46 15.30
CA SER A 123 -13.43 3.20 16.65
C SER A 123 -12.40 3.39 17.78
N GLY A 124 -11.15 3.74 17.46
CA GLY A 124 -10.06 3.91 18.44
C GLY A 124 -9.35 2.61 18.82
N GLU A 125 -9.74 1.46 18.26
CA GLU A 125 -9.11 0.16 18.54
C GLU A 125 -7.80 0.01 17.79
N LEU A 126 -6.79 -0.59 18.44
CA LEU A 126 -5.55 -0.98 17.79
C LEU A 126 -5.80 -2.25 16.95
N LYS A 127 -5.53 -2.17 15.67
CA LYS A 127 -5.68 -3.26 14.69
C LYS A 127 -4.41 -3.44 13.89
N THR A 128 -4.27 -4.58 13.24
CA THR A 128 -3.15 -4.90 12.35
C THR A 128 -3.67 -5.03 10.92
N ARG A 129 -2.87 -4.55 9.97
CA ARG A 129 -3.10 -4.72 8.54
C ARG A 129 -1.82 -5.14 7.83
N ILE A 130 -1.96 -5.71 6.65
CA ILE A 130 -0.84 -5.97 5.74
C ILE A 130 -0.60 -4.72 4.88
N ILE A 131 0.67 -4.31 4.78
CA ILE A 131 1.11 -3.22 3.90
C ILE A 131 2.26 -3.70 3.02
N VAL A 132 2.43 -3.05 1.86
CA VAL A 132 3.61 -3.23 1.02
C VAL A 132 4.79 -2.50 1.65
N ASP A 133 5.85 -3.23 1.96
CA ASP A 133 7.10 -2.67 2.49
C ASP A 133 8.14 -2.45 1.39
N GLN A 134 8.28 -3.42 0.48
CA GLN A 134 9.26 -3.35 -0.61
C GLN A 134 8.63 -3.80 -1.93
N VAL A 135 9.17 -3.26 -3.01
CA VAL A 135 8.90 -3.72 -4.37
C VAL A 135 10.22 -4.13 -4.99
N LEU A 136 10.31 -5.35 -5.46
CA LEU A 136 11.53 -6.01 -5.94
C LEU A 136 11.29 -6.64 -7.32
N PRO A 137 12.35 -6.98 -8.05
CA PRO A 137 12.22 -7.88 -9.20
C PRO A 137 11.58 -9.21 -8.81
N VAL A 138 10.79 -9.80 -9.72
CA VAL A 138 10.17 -11.13 -9.51
C VAL A 138 11.21 -12.18 -9.18
N VAL A 139 12.38 -12.13 -9.82
CA VAL A 139 13.48 -13.09 -9.59
C VAL A 139 13.96 -13.08 -8.14
N ASP A 140 13.94 -11.95 -7.45
CA ASP A 140 14.34 -11.86 -6.05
C ASP A 140 13.33 -12.56 -5.14
N ILE A 141 12.04 -12.49 -5.47
CA ILE A 141 11.01 -13.25 -4.75
C ILE A 141 11.18 -14.75 -4.98
N MET A 142 11.38 -15.18 -6.24
CA MET A 142 11.58 -16.58 -6.58
C MET A 142 12.81 -17.20 -5.91
N ASN A 143 13.86 -16.40 -5.76
CA ASN A 143 15.11 -16.82 -5.11
C ASN A 143 15.13 -16.61 -3.59
N HIS A 144 14.03 -16.16 -3.00
CA HIS A 144 13.93 -15.77 -1.57
C HIS A 144 14.99 -14.73 -1.15
N ASN A 145 15.39 -13.86 -2.07
CA ASN A 145 16.35 -12.79 -1.85
C ASN A 145 15.66 -11.52 -1.32
N TYR A 146 14.93 -11.66 -0.23
CA TYR A 146 14.25 -10.57 0.45
C TYR A 146 14.19 -10.81 1.95
N ASN A 147 13.89 -9.76 2.70
CA ASN A 147 13.72 -9.84 4.15
C ASN A 147 12.37 -9.24 4.55
N VAL A 148 11.56 -10.03 5.25
CA VAL A 148 10.31 -9.58 5.85
C VAL A 148 10.62 -8.86 7.14
N LYS A 149 10.39 -7.56 7.18
CA LYS A 149 10.60 -6.77 8.39
C LYS A 149 9.58 -7.12 9.47
N PRO A 150 9.94 -6.99 10.75
CA PRO A 150 8.99 -7.17 11.85
C PRO A 150 7.84 -6.17 11.75
N ILE A 151 6.75 -6.47 12.46
CA ILE A 151 5.57 -5.61 12.53
C ILE A 151 5.96 -4.14 12.80
N LYS A 152 5.44 -3.24 11.97
CA LYS A 152 5.58 -1.80 12.20
C LYS A 152 4.59 -1.37 13.27
N ARG A 153 5.08 -1.21 14.48
CA ARG A 153 4.27 -0.78 15.61
C ARG A 153 3.96 0.70 15.51
N LYS A 154 2.74 1.05 15.90
CA LYS A 154 2.37 2.45 16.06
C LYS A 154 3.12 2.98 17.29
N GLU A 155 3.98 4.00 17.08
CA GLU A 155 4.58 4.72 18.19
C GLU A 155 3.45 5.28 19.07
N ALA A 156 3.48 4.97 20.37
CA ALA A 156 2.62 5.64 21.33
C ALA A 156 2.96 7.14 21.22
N SER A 157 2.01 7.94 20.74
CA SER A 157 2.18 9.39 20.76
C SER A 157 2.42 9.76 22.23
N ASN A 158 3.66 10.05 22.59
CA ASN A 158 4.03 10.64 23.86
C ASN A 158 3.37 12.02 23.90
N ARG A 159 2.09 12.06 24.24
CA ARG A 159 1.53 13.24 24.90
C ARG A 159 2.06 13.19 26.32
N SER A 160 3.35 13.51 26.49
CA SER A 160 3.85 14.00 27.74
C SER A 160 2.99 15.20 28.06
N ASN A 161 2.20 15.10 29.13
CA ASN A 161 1.63 16.24 29.83
C ASN A 161 2.82 17.14 30.24
N ALA A 162 3.21 18.03 29.35
CA ALA A 162 3.92 19.21 29.75
C ALA A 162 2.91 20.04 30.55
N VAL A 163 3.00 19.96 31.85
CA VAL A 163 2.46 20.98 32.76
C VAL A 163 3.05 22.29 32.27
N VAL A 164 2.24 23.08 31.58
CA VAL A 164 2.62 24.41 31.15
C VAL A 164 2.65 25.26 32.42
N ASP A 165 3.85 25.48 32.90
CA ASP A 165 4.12 26.55 33.87
C ASP A 165 3.82 27.89 33.18
N MET A 166 2.74 28.55 33.59
CA MET A 166 2.30 29.82 33.08
C MET A 166 3.11 30.95 33.71
N THR A 167 4.35 31.13 33.29
CA THR A 167 5.02 32.45 33.46
C THR A 167 6.14 32.59 32.42
N ALA A 168 5.89 33.28 31.36
CA ALA A 168 6.71 34.26 30.66
C ALA A 168 6.53 34.26 29.14
N GLY A 169 6.04 35.36 28.58
CA GLY A 169 6.53 35.98 27.35
C GLY A 169 6.16 35.29 26.03
N ALA A 170 5.07 35.71 25.42
CA ALA A 170 4.73 35.43 24.05
C ALA A 170 5.74 36.02 23.06
N VAL A 171 6.30 35.16 22.17
CA VAL A 171 6.90 35.56 20.91
C VAL A 171 6.22 34.74 19.81
N PRO A 172 5.65 35.36 18.78
CA PRO A 172 5.01 34.60 17.68
C PRO A 172 6.06 33.99 16.78
N VAL A 173 5.93 32.69 16.53
CA VAL A 173 6.72 31.95 15.55
C VAL A 173 5.89 31.85 14.25
N PRO A 174 6.47 32.16 13.07
CA PRO A 174 5.76 32.07 11.81
C PRO A 174 5.53 30.63 11.36
N ASP A 175 4.39 30.45 10.70
CA ASP A 175 3.97 29.21 10.04
C ASP A 175 5.03 28.74 9.02
N GLU A 176 5.71 27.64 9.31
CA GLU A 176 6.44 26.89 8.32
C GLU A 176 5.80 25.50 8.15
N GLU A 177 5.48 25.22 6.91
CA GLU A 177 4.82 24.02 6.41
C GLU A 177 5.55 22.74 6.81
N ILE A 178 4.79 21.76 7.31
CA ILE A 178 5.27 20.41 7.63
C ILE A 178 5.28 19.60 6.33
N PRO A 179 6.42 19.09 5.86
CA PRO A 179 6.45 18.16 4.73
C PRO A 179 6.15 16.72 5.20
N PHE A 180 5.18 16.13 4.55
CA PHE A 180 4.89 14.69 4.63
C PHE A 180 5.86 13.88 3.79
#